data_b126a23900f1ca694450bd67af4d690a
#
_entry.id   b126a23900f1ca694450bd67af4d690a
#
_cell.length_a   1.000
_cell.length_b   1.000
_cell.length_c   1.000
_cell.angle_alpha   90.00
_cell.angle_beta   90.00
_cell.angle_gamma   90.00
#
_symmetry.space_group_name_H-M   'P 1'
#
loop_
_entity.id
_entity.type
_entity.pdbx_description
1 polymer ?
#
loop_
_entity_poly.entity_id
_entity_poly.type
_entity_poly.pdbx_seq_one_letter_code
_entity_poly.pdbx_strand_id
1 'polypeptide(L)'
;MHLAVVACGDRTNETLVMLKSALIFTSTKLHCHIFAETDLHFGFRQQIDSWPASIHEKLTYTIYPIMYPPGENSQEWKKLFRPCASQRLFLPELLTDVDSLLYVDTDILFLSPMENLWNFFSAMNSTQLAALAPEHEVKSIGWYNRFARHPYYGETGLNSGIMLMNLTRLRAFHFQDKIIPYYKEYKLKLTWGDQDLLNILFHYYPERLLVFPCEWNYRPDHCMYMQNCKSAETHGVRMVHGCRRVFFNEKQPAFKAIYEAIEQYKLHTDISLLLEGMKAKMEEPDTKASRCGQVANMFLKQVESSVRKASGETAP
;
A
#
# COMPACT_ATOMS: atom_id res chain seq x y z
N MET A 1 -11.81 3.74 10.75
CA MET A 1 -10.60 4.12 9.96
C MET A 1 -11.01 4.28 8.50
N HIS A 2 -10.30 5.11 7.73
CA HIS A 2 -10.54 5.33 6.30
C HIS A 2 -9.37 4.77 5.48
N LEU A 3 -9.69 3.96 4.46
CA LEU A 3 -8.74 3.39 3.51
C LEU A 3 -9.14 3.86 2.10
N ALA A 4 -8.19 4.34 1.31
CA ALA A 4 -8.42 4.66 -0.09
C ALA A 4 -7.56 3.80 -1.02
N VAL A 5 -8.14 3.44 -2.15
CA VAL A 5 -7.46 2.73 -3.24
C VAL A 5 -7.92 3.27 -4.59
N VAL A 6 -7.03 3.26 -5.57
CA VAL A 6 -7.34 3.67 -6.95
C VAL A 6 -7.16 2.47 -7.88
N ALA A 7 -8.25 2.06 -8.54
CA ALA A 7 -8.29 0.87 -9.39
C ALA A 7 -8.71 1.23 -10.82
N CYS A 8 -7.87 0.91 -11.80
CA CYS A 8 -8.14 1.11 -13.22
C CYS A 8 -7.68 -0.09 -14.04
N GLY A 9 -8.35 -0.32 -15.17
CA GLY A 9 -8.05 -1.46 -16.05
C GLY A 9 -8.40 -2.80 -15.40
N ASP A 10 -7.47 -3.74 -15.43
CA ASP A 10 -7.65 -5.13 -14.95
C ASP A 10 -7.39 -5.33 -13.44
N ARG A 11 -7.62 -4.26 -12.60
CA ARG A 11 -7.21 -4.26 -11.19
C ARG A 11 -8.32 -4.65 -10.19
N THR A 12 -9.51 -5.02 -10.65
CA THR A 12 -10.63 -5.34 -9.76
C THR A 12 -10.29 -6.49 -8.81
N ASN A 13 -9.84 -7.64 -9.32
CA ASN A 13 -9.54 -8.80 -8.48
C ASN A 13 -8.39 -8.54 -7.50
N GLU A 14 -7.32 -7.91 -7.97
CA GLU A 14 -6.18 -7.53 -7.14
C GLU A 14 -6.61 -6.62 -5.98
N THR A 15 -7.46 -5.61 -6.27
CA THR A 15 -8.03 -4.71 -5.26
C THR A 15 -8.90 -5.46 -4.25
N LEU A 16 -9.74 -6.41 -4.70
CA LEU A 16 -10.57 -7.20 -3.81
C LEU A 16 -9.74 -8.10 -2.88
N VAL A 17 -8.65 -8.68 -3.37
CA VAL A 17 -7.72 -9.48 -2.55
C VAL A 17 -6.99 -8.58 -1.54
N MET A 18 -6.60 -7.36 -1.94
CA MET A 18 -6.04 -6.36 -1.04
C MET A 18 -7.03 -6.02 0.09
N LEU A 19 -8.28 -5.65 -0.25
CA LEU A 19 -9.33 -5.34 0.73
C LEU A 19 -9.62 -6.53 1.66
N LYS A 20 -9.68 -7.74 1.10
CA LYS A 20 -9.82 -8.97 1.86
C LYS A 20 -8.70 -9.14 2.88
N SER A 21 -7.44 -8.91 2.48
CA SER A 21 -6.29 -8.99 3.39
C SER A 21 -6.41 -7.99 4.54
N ALA A 22 -6.82 -6.74 4.28
CA ALA A 22 -7.06 -5.76 5.32
C ALA A 22 -8.14 -6.23 6.33
N LEU A 23 -9.23 -6.82 5.84
CA LEU A 23 -10.35 -7.26 6.68
C LEU A 23 -10.05 -8.51 7.49
N ILE A 24 -9.15 -9.38 7.03
CA ILE A 24 -8.72 -10.57 7.80
C ILE A 24 -8.10 -10.17 9.13
N PHE A 25 -7.23 -9.17 9.14
CA PHE A 25 -6.43 -8.83 10.31
C PHE A 25 -7.01 -7.65 11.12
N THR A 26 -7.85 -6.81 10.52
CA THR A 26 -8.38 -5.60 11.16
C THR A 26 -9.66 -5.89 11.93
N SER A 27 -9.75 -5.43 13.17
CA SER A 27 -10.92 -5.54 14.04
C SER A 27 -11.79 -4.28 14.07
N THR A 28 -11.19 -3.12 13.84
CA THR A 28 -11.86 -1.82 13.85
C THR A 28 -12.69 -1.61 12.58
N LYS A 29 -13.78 -0.84 12.72
CA LYS A 29 -14.61 -0.46 11.57
C LYS A 29 -13.80 0.28 10.51
N LEU A 30 -13.92 -0.17 9.27
CA LEU A 30 -13.23 0.35 8.08
C LEU A 30 -14.24 0.98 7.12
N HIS A 31 -13.98 2.20 6.68
CA HIS A 31 -14.64 2.79 5.52
C HIS A 31 -13.66 2.81 4.33
N CYS A 32 -14.03 2.14 3.25
CA CYS A 32 -13.19 2.04 2.06
C CYS A 32 -13.66 3.01 0.97
N HIS A 33 -12.76 3.87 0.51
CA HIS A 33 -12.94 4.78 -0.62
C HIS A 33 -12.30 4.17 -1.87
N ILE A 34 -13.11 3.63 -2.78
CA ILE A 34 -12.65 2.99 -4.01
C ILE A 34 -12.81 3.98 -5.17
N PHE A 35 -11.72 4.54 -5.65
CA PHE A 35 -11.72 5.33 -6.88
C PHE A 35 -11.47 4.41 -8.05
N ALA A 36 -12.42 4.30 -8.98
CA ALA A 36 -12.34 3.34 -10.08
C ALA A 36 -12.95 3.89 -11.38
N GLU A 37 -12.52 3.33 -12.51
CA GLU A 37 -13.20 3.57 -13.78
C GLU A 37 -14.65 3.08 -13.69
N THR A 38 -15.57 3.79 -14.33
CA THR A 38 -17.03 3.59 -14.13
C THR A 38 -17.49 2.18 -14.50
N ASP A 39 -16.85 1.56 -15.48
CA ASP A 39 -17.12 0.19 -15.92
C ASP A 39 -16.77 -0.88 -14.86
N LEU A 40 -15.88 -0.57 -13.93
CA LEU A 40 -15.50 -1.46 -12.83
C LEU A 40 -16.47 -1.38 -11.62
N HIS A 41 -17.29 -0.34 -11.52
CA HIS A 41 -18.14 -0.09 -10.34
C HIS A 41 -19.12 -1.24 -10.06
N PHE A 42 -19.74 -1.80 -11.10
CA PHE A 42 -20.67 -2.91 -10.95
C PHE A 42 -19.96 -4.15 -10.38
N GLY A 43 -18.79 -4.50 -10.93
CA GLY A 43 -18.00 -5.64 -10.46
C GLY A 43 -17.57 -5.51 -9.00
N PHE A 44 -17.13 -4.32 -8.58
CA PHE A 44 -16.80 -4.07 -7.18
C PHE A 44 -18.00 -4.27 -6.25
N ARG A 45 -19.15 -3.66 -6.57
CA ARG A 45 -20.37 -3.82 -5.77
C ARG A 45 -20.79 -5.28 -5.67
N GLN A 46 -20.92 -5.96 -6.79
CA GLN A 46 -21.34 -7.35 -6.83
C GLN A 46 -20.46 -8.26 -5.95
N GLN A 47 -19.14 -8.08 -6.01
CA GLN A 47 -18.20 -8.89 -5.24
C GLN A 47 -18.23 -8.53 -3.76
N ILE A 48 -18.14 -7.25 -3.40
CA ILE A 48 -18.13 -6.83 -1.99
C ILE A 48 -19.47 -7.17 -1.31
N ASP A 49 -20.59 -6.93 -1.96
CA ASP A 49 -21.93 -7.23 -1.41
C ASP A 49 -22.18 -8.75 -1.23
N SER A 50 -21.43 -9.60 -1.95
CA SER A 50 -21.47 -11.06 -1.77
C SER A 50 -20.69 -11.54 -0.54
N TRP A 51 -19.91 -10.66 0.09
CA TRP A 51 -19.16 -11.03 1.28
C TRP A 51 -20.09 -11.29 2.47
N PRO A 52 -19.65 -12.10 3.41
CA PRO A 52 -20.46 -12.49 4.55
C PRO A 52 -20.95 -11.31 5.42
N ALA A 53 -22.11 -11.46 6.07
CA ALA A 53 -22.75 -10.42 6.87
C ALA A 53 -21.84 -9.82 7.95
N SER A 54 -21.02 -10.62 8.64
CA SER A 54 -20.10 -10.11 9.67
C SER A 54 -18.95 -9.27 9.10
N ILE A 55 -18.65 -9.38 7.79
CA ILE A 55 -17.76 -8.43 7.13
C ILE A 55 -18.45 -7.08 7.00
N HIS A 56 -19.72 -7.05 6.66
CA HIS A 56 -20.49 -5.80 6.54
C HIS A 56 -20.73 -5.10 7.88
N GLU A 57 -20.62 -5.80 9.02
CA GLU A 57 -20.62 -5.17 10.35
C GLU A 57 -19.42 -4.24 10.58
N LYS A 58 -18.29 -4.56 9.95
CA LYS A 58 -17.05 -3.79 10.09
C LYS A 58 -16.59 -3.05 8.83
N LEU A 59 -17.16 -3.36 7.65
CA LEU A 59 -16.83 -2.70 6.40
C LEU A 59 -18.01 -1.87 5.89
N THR A 60 -17.73 -0.59 5.62
CA THR A 60 -18.54 0.24 4.73
C THR A 60 -17.68 0.69 3.56
N TYR A 61 -18.26 0.99 2.40
CA TYR A 61 -17.51 1.44 1.25
C TYR A 61 -18.26 2.46 0.40
N THR A 62 -17.51 3.29 -0.29
CA THR A 62 -18.02 4.20 -1.32
C THR A 62 -17.16 4.07 -2.56
N ILE A 63 -17.81 3.92 -3.73
CA ILE A 63 -17.12 3.85 -5.02
C ILE A 63 -17.29 5.20 -5.72
N TYR A 64 -16.16 5.79 -6.10
CA TYR A 64 -16.08 7.07 -6.80
C TYR A 64 -15.58 6.86 -8.23
N PRO A 65 -16.06 7.62 -9.20
CA PRO A 65 -15.42 7.68 -10.51
C PRO A 65 -14.02 8.31 -10.38
N ILE A 66 -13.17 8.07 -11.38
CA ILE A 66 -11.89 8.78 -11.47
C ILE A 66 -12.17 10.24 -11.79
N MET A 67 -11.70 11.13 -10.93
CA MET A 67 -11.97 12.58 -10.99
C MET A 67 -10.68 13.39 -10.82
N TYR A 68 -10.54 14.42 -11.64
CA TYR A 68 -9.46 15.40 -11.52
C TYR A 68 -10.07 16.79 -11.35
N PRO A 69 -9.37 17.72 -10.68
CA PRO A 69 -9.88 19.06 -10.45
C PRO A 69 -10.24 19.77 -11.76
N PRO A 70 -11.31 20.57 -11.77
CA PRO A 70 -11.67 21.39 -12.92
C PRO A 70 -10.59 22.43 -13.22
N GLY A 71 -10.36 22.73 -14.48
CA GLY A 71 -9.39 23.73 -14.96
C GLY A 71 -7.98 23.23 -15.22
N GLU A 72 -7.56 22.11 -14.68
CA GLU A 72 -6.31 21.45 -15.06
C GLU A 72 -6.58 20.39 -16.15
N ASN A 73 -5.55 20.11 -16.96
CA ASN A 73 -5.69 19.15 -18.05
C ASN A 73 -5.85 17.71 -17.52
N SER A 74 -7.08 17.30 -17.25
CA SER A 74 -7.41 15.98 -16.67
C SER A 74 -6.86 14.81 -17.48
N GLN A 75 -6.76 14.94 -18.80
CA GLN A 75 -6.18 13.94 -19.69
C GLN A 75 -4.66 13.80 -19.47
N GLU A 76 -3.97 14.87 -19.17
CA GLU A 76 -2.54 14.87 -18.86
C GLU A 76 -2.28 14.15 -17.53
N TRP A 77 -3.07 14.43 -16.49
CA TRP A 77 -3.00 13.74 -15.21
C TRP A 77 -3.33 12.24 -15.31
N LYS A 78 -4.38 11.90 -16.07
CA LYS A 78 -4.75 10.50 -16.32
C LYS A 78 -3.63 9.70 -16.97
N LYS A 79 -2.78 10.33 -17.78
CA LYS A 79 -1.68 9.69 -18.52
C LYS A 79 -0.32 9.81 -17.84
N LEU A 80 -0.22 10.49 -16.69
CA LEU A 80 1.06 10.86 -16.08
C LEU A 80 2.02 9.68 -15.85
N PHE A 81 1.54 8.52 -15.49
CA PHE A 81 2.37 7.33 -15.30
C PHE A 81 1.62 6.07 -15.72
N ARG A 82 0.86 5.50 -14.83
CA ARG A 82 -0.10 4.43 -15.12
C ARG A 82 -1.49 5.03 -15.10
N PRO A 83 -2.44 4.42 -15.79
CA PRO A 83 -3.81 4.93 -15.74
C PRO A 83 -4.23 5.17 -14.30
N CYS A 84 -4.70 6.37 -14.02
CA CYS A 84 -5.28 6.81 -12.76
C CYS A 84 -4.34 6.88 -11.52
N ALA A 85 -3.07 6.51 -11.60
CA ALA A 85 -2.17 6.54 -10.42
C ALA A 85 -2.10 7.93 -9.77
N SER A 86 -2.09 8.99 -10.57
CA SER A 86 -2.07 10.37 -10.09
C SER A 86 -3.32 10.79 -9.30
N GLN A 87 -4.41 10.00 -9.32
CA GLN A 87 -5.63 10.28 -8.55
C GLN A 87 -5.35 10.50 -7.07
N ARG A 88 -4.36 9.79 -6.49
CA ARG A 88 -3.97 9.95 -5.07
C ARG A 88 -3.56 11.37 -4.69
N LEU A 89 -2.99 12.13 -5.63
CA LEU A 89 -2.56 13.51 -5.39
C LEU A 89 -3.73 14.47 -5.16
N PHE A 90 -4.94 14.08 -5.53
CA PHE A 90 -6.15 14.89 -5.45
C PHE A 90 -7.11 14.45 -4.34
N LEU A 91 -6.80 13.38 -3.60
CA LEU A 91 -7.64 12.89 -2.50
C LEU A 91 -7.91 13.93 -1.41
N PRO A 92 -6.97 14.82 -1.04
CA PRO A 92 -7.26 15.86 -0.06
C PRO A 92 -8.43 16.76 -0.44
N GLU A 93 -8.58 17.11 -1.71
CA GLU A 93 -9.65 17.97 -2.21
C GLU A 93 -10.94 17.21 -2.51
N LEU A 94 -10.86 15.91 -2.76
CA LEU A 94 -12.03 15.06 -3.08
C LEU A 94 -12.72 14.52 -1.83
N LEU A 95 -11.97 14.25 -0.77
CA LEU A 95 -12.47 13.69 0.48
C LEU A 95 -12.49 14.77 1.59
N THR A 96 -13.30 15.81 1.38
CA THR A 96 -13.34 17.01 2.25
C THR A 96 -13.72 16.71 3.69
N ASP A 97 -14.55 15.69 3.92
CA ASP A 97 -15.07 15.32 5.24
C ASP A 97 -14.18 14.27 5.94
N VAL A 98 -13.07 13.88 5.32
CA VAL A 98 -12.11 12.94 5.90
C VAL A 98 -10.88 13.69 6.39
N ASP A 99 -10.50 13.44 7.66
CA ASP A 99 -9.28 14.01 8.26
C ASP A 99 -8.05 13.12 8.00
N SER A 100 -8.16 11.86 8.37
CA SER A 100 -7.05 10.90 8.33
C SER A 100 -7.37 9.75 7.39
N LEU A 101 -6.45 9.42 6.49
CA LEU A 101 -6.64 8.44 5.42
C LEU A 101 -5.39 7.56 5.28
N LEU A 102 -5.58 6.25 5.18
CA LEU A 102 -4.57 5.35 4.64
C LEU A 102 -4.83 5.15 3.14
N TYR A 103 -3.92 5.59 2.30
CA TYR A 103 -3.90 5.24 0.89
C TYR A 103 -3.03 4.00 0.66
N VAL A 104 -3.51 3.07 -0.17
CA VAL A 104 -2.73 1.91 -0.64
C VAL A 104 -2.91 1.68 -2.13
N ASP A 105 -1.86 1.17 -2.79
CA ASP A 105 -1.95 0.66 -4.15
C ASP A 105 -2.73 -0.67 -4.19
N THR A 106 -3.23 -1.05 -5.36
CA THR A 106 -4.00 -2.29 -5.55
C THR A 106 -3.20 -3.55 -5.25
N ASP A 107 -1.88 -3.49 -5.41
CA ASP A 107 -0.92 -4.58 -5.19
C ASP A 107 -0.30 -4.59 -3.79
N ILE A 108 -1.07 -4.16 -2.79
CA ILE A 108 -0.72 -4.26 -1.37
C ILE A 108 -1.46 -5.43 -0.72
N LEU A 109 -0.78 -6.16 0.17
CA LEU A 109 -1.41 -7.16 1.04
C LEU A 109 -1.05 -6.90 2.50
N PHE A 110 -2.06 -6.90 3.35
CA PHE A 110 -1.89 -6.80 4.79
C PHE A 110 -1.58 -8.18 5.36
N LEU A 111 -0.59 -8.26 6.25
CA LEU A 111 -0.26 -9.46 7.05
C LEU A 111 -0.39 -9.18 8.55
N SER A 112 -0.78 -7.97 8.92
CA SER A 112 -0.97 -7.52 10.30
C SER A 112 -2.14 -6.54 10.39
N PRO A 113 -2.68 -6.28 11.60
CA PRO A 113 -3.76 -5.31 11.80
C PRO A 113 -3.42 -3.92 11.27
N MET A 114 -4.35 -3.33 10.50
CA MET A 114 -4.21 -1.97 9.96
C MET A 114 -4.10 -0.93 11.07
N GLU A 115 -4.70 -1.20 12.24
CA GLU A 115 -4.63 -0.35 13.44
C GLU A 115 -3.19 -0.04 13.84
N ASN A 116 -2.28 -1.00 13.67
CA ASN A 116 -0.87 -0.82 14.02
C ASN A 116 -0.18 0.22 13.12
N LEU A 117 -0.52 0.25 11.81
CA LEU A 117 -0.05 1.32 10.91
C LEU A 117 -0.76 2.65 11.21
N TRP A 118 -2.06 2.60 11.48
CA TRP A 118 -2.86 3.78 11.79
C TRP A 118 -2.33 4.56 13.01
N ASN A 119 -1.73 3.86 13.97
CA ASN A 119 -1.13 4.46 15.16
C ASN A 119 0.02 5.45 14.84
N PHE A 120 0.62 5.39 13.65
CA PHE A 120 1.62 6.40 13.24
C PHE A 120 1.04 7.80 13.12
N PHE A 121 -0.30 7.96 12.95
CA PHE A 121 -0.92 9.28 13.03
C PHE A 121 -0.69 9.95 14.39
N SER A 122 -0.70 9.17 15.48
CA SER A 122 -0.41 9.68 16.83
C SER A 122 1.08 10.00 17.04
N ALA A 123 1.98 9.42 16.24
CA ALA A 123 3.40 9.72 16.25
C ALA A 123 3.76 10.95 15.40
N MET A 124 2.88 11.40 14.52
CA MET A 124 3.09 12.62 13.74
C MET A 124 3.08 13.85 14.65
N ASN A 125 4.08 14.71 14.49
CA ASN A 125 4.05 16.04 15.09
C ASN A 125 3.04 16.97 14.38
N SER A 126 2.86 18.18 14.89
CA SER A 126 1.86 19.14 14.36
C SER A 126 2.16 19.63 12.94
N THR A 127 3.37 19.48 12.44
CA THR A 127 3.79 19.95 11.10
C THR A 127 3.73 18.88 10.03
N GLN A 128 3.78 17.60 10.40
CA GLN A 128 3.80 16.50 9.47
C GLN A 128 2.43 16.29 8.80
N LEU A 129 2.46 16.08 7.49
CA LEU A 129 1.29 15.98 6.61
C LEU A 129 0.97 14.53 6.24
N ALA A 130 2.02 13.71 6.15
CA ALA A 130 1.93 12.35 5.67
C ALA A 130 3.02 11.46 6.28
N ALA A 131 2.86 10.13 6.14
CA ALA A 131 3.92 9.18 6.42
C ALA A 131 4.05 8.18 5.26
N LEU A 132 5.30 7.88 4.88
CA LEU A 132 5.68 6.94 3.83
C LEU A 132 6.89 6.11 4.26
N ALA A 133 7.13 4.99 3.55
CA ALA A 133 8.37 4.22 3.68
C ALA A 133 9.45 4.70 2.69
N PRO A 134 10.74 4.45 2.98
CA PRO A 134 11.80 4.66 2.01
C PRO A 134 11.58 3.82 0.74
N GLU A 135 12.06 4.33 -0.41
CA GLU A 135 12.06 3.54 -1.65
C GLU A 135 13.08 2.39 -1.56
N HIS A 136 14.18 2.56 -0.86
CA HIS A 136 15.16 1.51 -0.63
C HIS A 136 15.94 1.75 0.66
N GLU A 137 16.41 0.66 1.28
CA GLU A 137 17.24 0.74 2.50
C GLU A 137 18.72 0.90 2.19
N VAL A 138 19.15 0.58 0.96
CA VAL A 138 20.54 0.60 0.55
C VAL A 138 20.76 1.61 -0.58
N LYS A 139 21.49 2.68 -0.29
CA LYS A 139 21.74 3.81 -1.21
C LYS A 139 22.38 3.37 -2.52
N SER A 140 23.37 2.47 -2.48
CA SER A 140 24.13 2.05 -3.68
C SER A 140 23.32 1.32 -4.73
N ILE A 141 22.16 0.76 -4.35
CA ILE A 141 21.28 0.01 -5.26
C ILE A 141 19.88 0.64 -5.40
N GLY A 142 19.60 1.67 -4.62
CA GLY A 142 18.35 2.43 -4.68
C GLY A 142 18.12 3.06 -6.06
N TRP A 143 16.89 3.00 -6.55
CA TRP A 143 16.56 3.52 -7.89
C TRP A 143 16.80 5.03 -7.98
N TYR A 144 16.36 5.81 -6.99
CA TYR A 144 16.50 7.27 -6.99
C TYR A 144 17.96 7.71 -7.08
N ASN A 145 18.86 7.07 -6.33
CA ASN A 145 20.29 7.37 -6.36
C ASN A 145 20.97 7.15 -7.71
N ARG A 146 20.44 6.17 -8.47
CA ARG A 146 21.08 5.74 -9.72
C ARG A 146 20.48 6.40 -10.95
N PHE A 147 19.21 6.76 -10.92
CA PHE A 147 18.47 7.10 -12.14
C PHE A 147 17.62 8.36 -12.06
N ALA A 148 17.28 8.87 -10.86
CA ALA A 148 16.45 10.06 -10.74
C ALA A 148 17.15 11.30 -11.37
N ARG A 149 16.36 12.05 -12.15
CA ARG A 149 16.81 13.29 -12.81
C ARG A 149 16.12 14.53 -12.22
N HIS A 150 15.57 14.38 -11.03
CA HIS A 150 14.87 15.41 -10.26
C HIS A 150 15.23 15.26 -8.77
N PRO A 151 14.97 16.26 -7.94
CA PRO A 151 15.14 16.16 -6.50
C PRO A 151 14.26 15.03 -5.91
N TYR A 152 14.74 14.38 -4.85
CA TYR A 152 13.98 13.36 -4.12
C TYR A 152 14.29 13.43 -2.61
N TYR A 153 13.41 12.84 -1.80
CA TYR A 153 13.50 12.87 -0.35
C TYR A 153 14.64 12.01 0.17
N GLY A 154 15.39 12.57 1.15
CA GLY A 154 16.40 11.83 1.92
C GLY A 154 17.49 11.21 1.05
N GLU A 155 17.98 10.05 1.47
CA GLU A 155 19.08 9.36 0.79
C GLU A 155 18.64 8.41 -0.31
N THR A 156 17.43 7.85 -0.23
CA THR A 156 16.98 6.76 -1.13
C THR A 156 15.64 7.03 -1.78
N GLY A 157 15.01 8.18 -1.51
CA GLY A 157 13.66 8.49 -1.95
C GLY A 157 12.58 7.74 -1.15
N LEU A 158 11.34 7.94 -1.54
CA LEU A 158 10.13 7.41 -0.91
C LEU A 158 9.38 6.50 -1.88
N ASN A 159 8.76 5.45 -1.35
CA ASN A 159 7.80 4.64 -2.09
C ASN A 159 6.37 5.04 -1.70
N SER A 160 5.53 5.32 -2.69
CA SER A 160 4.18 5.86 -2.50
C SER A 160 3.07 4.81 -2.45
N GLY A 161 3.39 3.52 -2.56
CA GLY A 161 2.38 2.45 -2.58
C GLY A 161 1.57 2.32 -1.28
N ILE A 162 2.10 2.84 -0.16
CA ILE A 162 1.43 2.94 1.12
C ILE A 162 1.70 4.33 1.70
N MET A 163 0.65 5.09 1.97
CA MET A 163 0.78 6.46 2.45
C MET A 163 -0.30 6.77 3.50
N LEU A 164 0.12 7.11 4.71
CA LEU A 164 -0.77 7.77 5.67
C LEU A 164 -0.86 9.25 5.33
N MET A 165 -2.07 9.77 5.23
CA MET A 165 -2.36 11.15 4.81
C MET A 165 -3.24 11.85 5.85
N ASN A 166 -2.75 12.92 6.46
CA ASN A 166 -3.63 13.84 7.17
C ASN A 166 -4.21 14.84 6.17
N LEU A 167 -5.43 14.57 5.69
CA LEU A 167 -6.04 15.33 4.60
C LEU A 167 -6.34 16.78 5.02
N THR A 168 -6.72 17.01 6.27
CA THR A 168 -6.94 18.36 6.80
C THR A 168 -5.68 19.20 6.75
N ARG A 169 -4.54 18.64 7.18
CA ARG A 169 -3.25 19.33 7.12
C ARG A 169 -2.76 19.51 5.68
N LEU A 170 -2.99 18.53 4.79
CA LEU A 170 -2.64 18.64 3.37
C LEU A 170 -3.43 19.75 2.69
N ARG A 171 -4.74 19.89 2.97
CA ARG A 171 -5.55 21.02 2.49
C ARG A 171 -5.02 22.35 3.01
N ALA A 172 -4.79 22.46 4.32
CA ALA A 172 -4.25 23.68 4.95
C ALA A 172 -2.85 24.07 4.43
N PHE A 173 -2.07 23.07 3.98
CA PHE A 173 -0.76 23.27 3.36
C PHE A 173 -0.84 23.69 1.89
N HIS A 174 -2.04 23.72 1.29
CA HIS A 174 -2.25 23.93 -0.14
C HIS A 174 -1.43 22.95 -1.00
N PHE A 175 -1.55 21.65 -0.65
CA PHE A 175 -0.74 20.58 -1.23
C PHE A 175 -0.81 20.56 -2.75
N GLN A 176 -2.02 20.67 -3.32
CA GLN A 176 -2.24 20.64 -4.76
C GLN A 176 -1.59 21.83 -5.47
N ASP A 177 -1.65 23.04 -4.87
CA ASP A 177 -1.04 24.25 -5.44
C ASP A 177 0.50 24.15 -5.51
N LYS A 178 1.10 23.23 -4.74
CA LYS A 178 2.54 22.96 -4.78
C LYS A 178 2.89 21.83 -5.75
N ILE A 179 2.06 20.81 -5.86
CA ILE A 179 2.30 19.66 -6.75
C ILE A 179 2.21 20.07 -8.23
N ILE A 180 1.25 20.94 -8.59
CA ILE A 180 1.04 21.36 -9.98
C ILE A 180 2.25 22.08 -10.58
N PRO A 181 2.88 23.07 -9.91
CA PRO A 181 4.12 23.67 -10.39
C PRO A 181 5.26 22.66 -10.54
N TYR A 182 5.45 21.74 -9.60
CA TYR A 182 6.48 20.69 -9.72
C TYR A 182 6.23 19.79 -10.92
N TYR A 183 4.98 19.41 -11.20
CA TYR A 183 4.66 18.67 -12.40
C TYR A 183 5.08 19.44 -13.65
N LYS A 184 4.72 20.74 -13.75
CA LYS A 184 5.07 21.58 -14.91
C LYS A 184 6.59 21.70 -15.12
N GLU A 185 7.34 21.80 -14.01
CA GLU A 185 8.81 21.93 -14.04
C GLU A 185 9.51 20.62 -14.39
N TYR A 186 9.07 19.51 -13.79
CA TYR A 186 9.79 18.23 -13.86
C TYR A 186 9.17 17.20 -14.81
N LYS A 187 8.07 17.46 -15.51
CA LYS A 187 7.31 16.47 -16.30
C LYS A 187 8.14 15.62 -17.25
N LEU A 188 9.21 16.18 -17.85
CA LEU A 188 10.10 15.46 -18.75
C LEU A 188 11.19 14.62 -18.04
N LYS A 189 11.27 14.70 -16.72
CA LYS A 189 12.25 14.01 -15.87
C LYS A 189 11.60 12.97 -14.98
N LEU A 190 10.26 12.97 -14.88
CA LEU A 190 9.51 12.00 -14.08
C LEU A 190 9.56 10.62 -14.73
N THR A 191 9.76 9.60 -13.94
CA THR A 191 9.73 8.19 -14.35
C THR A 191 8.60 7.44 -13.66
N TRP A 192 8.38 7.70 -12.37
CA TRP A 192 7.35 7.06 -11.54
C TRP A 192 6.15 7.97 -11.27
N GLY A 193 6.03 9.06 -12.03
CA GLY A 193 4.88 9.95 -12.05
C GLY A 193 4.57 10.59 -10.70
N ASP A 194 3.47 10.19 -10.09
CA ASP A 194 3.00 10.73 -8.81
C ASP A 194 3.95 10.42 -7.64
N GLN A 195 4.62 9.28 -7.62
CA GLN A 195 5.65 8.97 -6.62
C GLN A 195 6.82 9.97 -6.72
N ASP A 196 7.25 10.34 -7.92
CA ASP A 196 8.32 11.31 -8.12
C ASP A 196 7.90 12.70 -7.63
N LEU A 197 6.65 13.10 -7.89
CA LEU A 197 6.11 14.38 -7.40
C LEU A 197 6.05 14.45 -5.88
N LEU A 198 5.68 13.36 -5.20
CA LEU A 198 5.75 13.28 -3.75
C LEU A 198 7.19 13.38 -3.24
N ASN A 199 8.14 12.72 -3.92
CA ASN A 199 9.56 12.80 -3.61
C ASN A 199 10.10 14.23 -3.76
N ILE A 200 9.73 14.93 -4.82
CA ILE A 200 10.11 16.33 -5.05
C ILE A 200 9.52 17.22 -3.95
N LEU A 201 8.23 17.06 -3.63
CA LEU A 201 7.59 17.84 -2.59
C LEU A 201 8.32 17.68 -1.25
N PHE A 202 8.50 16.44 -0.80
CA PHE A 202 9.13 16.19 0.50
C PHE A 202 10.64 16.41 0.50
N HIS A 203 11.30 16.51 -0.66
CA HIS A 203 12.67 17.05 -0.74
C HIS A 203 12.72 18.50 -0.29
N TYR A 204 11.76 19.34 -0.74
CA TYR A 204 11.71 20.75 -0.38
C TYR A 204 11.08 21.03 1.00
N TYR A 205 10.30 20.08 1.53
CA TYR A 205 9.61 20.17 2.82
C TYR A 205 9.83 18.90 3.67
N PRO A 206 11.10 18.55 3.99
CA PRO A 206 11.39 17.27 4.65
C PRO A 206 10.79 17.15 6.05
N GLU A 207 10.61 18.25 6.76
CA GLU A 207 10.00 18.32 8.09
C GLU A 207 8.49 17.99 8.08
N ARG A 208 7.88 17.97 6.90
CA ARG A 208 6.45 17.69 6.70
C ARG A 208 6.15 16.20 6.60
N LEU A 209 7.15 15.35 6.66
CA LEU A 209 7.00 13.91 6.49
C LEU A 209 7.44 13.14 7.75
N LEU A 210 6.67 12.11 8.11
CA LEU A 210 7.10 11.03 8.99
C LEU A 210 7.54 9.84 8.12
N VAL A 211 8.65 9.18 8.47
CA VAL A 211 9.07 7.96 7.78
C VAL A 211 8.79 6.76 8.68
N PHE A 212 8.05 5.77 8.16
CA PHE A 212 7.84 4.50 8.84
C PHE A 212 8.73 3.40 8.25
N PRO A 213 9.05 2.32 9.02
CA PRO A 213 9.99 1.29 8.60
C PRO A 213 9.53 0.47 7.41
N CYS A 214 10.49 -0.13 6.69
CA CYS A 214 10.28 -0.96 5.49
C CYS A 214 9.39 -2.19 5.69
N GLU A 215 9.22 -2.70 6.92
CA GLU A 215 8.31 -3.80 7.22
C GLU A 215 6.84 -3.52 6.86
N TRP A 216 6.49 -2.22 6.77
CA TRP A 216 5.17 -1.75 6.37
C TRP A 216 5.01 -1.54 4.86
N ASN A 217 6.09 -1.68 4.10
CA ASN A 217 6.07 -1.60 2.63
C ASN A 217 7.12 -2.56 2.05
N TYR A 218 7.02 -3.84 2.44
CA TYR A 218 8.00 -4.85 2.07
C TYR A 218 7.83 -5.28 0.62
N ARG A 219 8.87 -5.05 -0.18
CA ARG A 219 8.88 -5.27 -1.63
C ARG A 219 9.87 -6.37 -2.01
N PRO A 220 9.79 -6.92 -3.24
CA PRO A 220 10.76 -7.90 -3.72
C PRO A 220 12.21 -7.46 -3.57
N ASP A 221 12.48 -6.17 -3.73
CA ASP A 221 13.83 -5.60 -3.61
C ASP A 221 14.45 -5.80 -2.22
N HIS A 222 13.65 -6.04 -1.18
CA HIS A 222 14.12 -6.29 0.18
C HIS A 222 14.66 -7.70 0.40
N CYS A 223 14.41 -8.66 -0.52
CA CYS A 223 14.84 -10.06 -0.37
C CYS A 223 15.47 -10.67 -1.63
N MET A 224 15.18 -10.15 -2.83
CA MET A 224 15.59 -10.83 -4.09
C MET A 224 17.11 -10.80 -4.35
N TYR A 225 17.81 -9.81 -3.82
CA TYR A 225 19.25 -9.71 -3.95
C TYR A 225 19.98 -9.96 -2.64
N MET A 226 19.52 -9.34 -1.58
CA MET A 226 20.02 -9.48 -0.21
C MET A 226 18.91 -9.09 0.78
N GLN A 227 19.04 -9.55 2.02
CA GLN A 227 18.20 -9.07 3.12
C GLN A 227 18.63 -7.64 3.46
N ASN A 228 17.72 -6.67 3.32
CA ASN A 228 18.06 -5.27 3.61
C ASN A 228 17.00 -4.51 4.41
N CYS A 229 15.91 -5.19 4.81
CA CYS A 229 14.88 -4.62 5.70
C CYS A 229 15.03 -5.18 7.12
N LYS A 230 15.90 -4.58 7.93
CA LYS A 230 16.19 -5.03 9.31
C LYS A 230 14.97 -5.05 10.23
N SER A 231 14.04 -4.14 10.06
CA SER A 231 12.82 -4.11 10.85
C SER A 231 11.94 -5.33 10.57
N ALA A 232 11.87 -5.80 9.31
CA ALA A 232 11.16 -7.02 8.96
C ALA A 232 11.85 -8.29 9.48
N GLU A 233 13.18 -8.32 9.55
CA GLU A 233 13.91 -9.42 10.20
C GLU A 233 13.52 -9.54 11.68
N THR A 234 13.41 -8.41 12.36
CA THR A 234 13.08 -8.35 13.79
C THR A 234 11.60 -8.60 14.05
N HIS A 235 10.71 -7.91 13.35
CA HIS A 235 9.28 -7.89 13.66
C HIS A 235 8.43 -8.76 12.72
N GLY A 236 8.99 -9.21 11.59
CA GLY A 236 8.25 -9.81 10.47
C GLY A 236 7.68 -8.76 9.53
N VAL A 237 7.30 -9.22 8.34
CA VAL A 237 6.65 -8.39 7.32
C VAL A 237 5.21 -8.09 7.74
N ARG A 238 4.84 -6.81 7.77
CA ARG A 238 3.50 -6.35 8.16
C ARG A 238 2.60 -6.06 6.97
N MET A 239 3.19 -5.54 5.90
CA MET A 239 2.49 -5.34 4.63
C MET A 239 3.43 -5.68 3.47
N VAL A 240 2.89 -6.39 2.48
CA VAL A 240 3.60 -6.80 1.26
C VAL A 240 3.16 -5.92 0.10
N HIS A 241 4.12 -5.43 -0.69
CA HIS A 241 3.86 -4.65 -1.88
C HIS A 241 4.33 -5.40 -3.14
N GLY A 242 3.38 -5.81 -3.97
CA GLY A 242 3.56 -6.64 -5.17
C GLY A 242 4.06 -5.88 -6.41
N CYS A 243 5.00 -4.96 -6.21
CA CYS A 243 5.59 -4.17 -7.30
C CYS A 243 5.91 -5.01 -8.54
N ARG A 244 5.75 -4.44 -9.73
CA ARG A 244 6.10 -5.10 -11.01
C ARG A 244 5.30 -6.37 -11.29
N ARG A 245 4.07 -6.47 -10.77
CA ARG A 245 3.15 -7.61 -10.96
C ARG A 245 3.69 -8.96 -10.45
N VAL A 246 4.50 -8.96 -9.39
CA VAL A 246 5.08 -10.20 -8.85
C VAL A 246 4.05 -11.18 -8.29
N PHE A 247 2.83 -10.74 -7.97
CA PHE A 247 1.73 -11.62 -7.60
C PHE A 247 1.23 -12.50 -8.75
N PHE A 248 1.53 -12.12 -10.00
CA PHE A 248 1.00 -12.74 -11.22
C PHE A 248 2.08 -13.30 -12.16
N ASN A 249 3.31 -13.38 -11.69
CA ASN A 249 4.42 -13.94 -12.49
C ASN A 249 5.37 -14.78 -11.63
N GLU A 250 6.20 -15.59 -12.29
CA GLU A 250 7.09 -16.54 -11.63
C GLU A 250 8.42 -15.93 -11.14
N LYS A 251 8.59 -14.59 -11.23
CA LYS A 251 9.85 -13.93 -10.86
C LYS A 251 10.11 -13.93 -9.35
N GLN A 252 9.03 -13.92 -8.57
CA GLN A 252 9.09 -13.93 -7.11
C GLN A 252 8.03 -14.88 -6.54
N PRO A 253 8.27 -16.20 -6.56
CA PRO A 253 7.29 -17.21 -6.15
C PRO A 253 6.74 -16.99 -4.74
N ALA A 254 7.56 -16.50 -3.80
CA ALA A 254 7.10 -16.23 -2.42
C ALA A 254 6.01 -15.13 -2.36
N PHE A 255 6.09 -14.08 -3.19
CA PHE A 255 5.07 -13.05 -3.25
C PHE A 255 3.78 -13.57 -3.88
N LYS A 256 3.90 -14.39 -4.94
CA LYS A 256 2.77 -15.07 -5.57
C LYS A 256 2.09 -16.02 -4.59
N ALA A 257 2.87 -16.81 -3.83
CA ALA A 257 2.38 -17.74 -2.82
C ALA A 257 1.52 -17.04 -1.75
N ILE A 258 1.95 -15.86 -1.26
CA ILE A 258 1.20 -15.06 -0.28
C ILE A 258 -0.12 -14.58 -0.90
N TYR A 259 -0.06 -14.03 -2.13
CA TYR A 259 -1.25 -13.55 -2.82
C TYR A 259 -2.28 -14.65 -3.00
N GLU A 260 -1.87 -15.80 -3.54
CA GLU A 260 -2.76 -16.94 -3.78
C GLU A 260 -3.32 -17.52 -2.47
N ALA A 261 -2.54 -17.57 -1.38
CA ALA A 261 -3.05 -18.04 -0.11
C ALA A 261 -4.18 -17.13 0.43
N ILE A 262 -4.00 -15.80 0.32
CA ILE A 262 -5.03 -14.83 0.73
C ILE A 262 -6.24 -14.90 -0.24
N GLU A 263 -6.01 -15.01 -1.54
CA GLU A 263 -7.07 -15.13 -2.54
C GLU A 263 -7.94 -16.37 -2.30
N GLN A 264 -7.35 -17.51 -1.97
CA GLN A 264 -8.04 -18.78 -1.71
C GLN A 264 -8.68 -18.86 -0.34
N TYR A 265 -8.17 -18.10 0.65
CA TYR A 265 -8.73 -18.09 2.01
C TYR A 265 -10.19 -17.61 1.99
N LYS A 266 -11.07 -18.33 2.71
CA LYS A 266 -12.49 -17.94 2.86
C LYS A 266 -12.67 -17.06 4.08
N LEU A 267 -13.21 -15.85 3.88
CA LEU A 267 -13.62 -14.97 4.99
C LEU A 267 -14.56 -15.74 5.94
N HIS A 268 -14.44 -15.55 7.25
CA HIS A 268 -15.12 -16.25 8.37
C HIS A 268 -14.59 -17.63 8.73
N THR A 269 -13.61 -18.17 8.05
CA THR A 269 -12.97 -19.39 8.53
C THR A 269 -11.89 -19.04 9.56
N ASP A 270 -11.43 -20.04 10.28
CA ASP A 270 -10.35 -19.87 11.25
C ASP A 270 -9.08 -19.34 10.55
N ILE A 271 -8.46 -18.32 11.13
CA ILE A 271 -7.24 -17.70 10.57
C ILE A 271 -6.06 -18.68 10.52
N SER A 272 -6.08 -19.76 11.30
CA SER A 272 -5.08 -20.85 11.21
C SER A 272 -5.05 -21.49 9.83
N LEU A 273 -6.19 -21.58 9.13
CA LEU A 273 -6.26 -22.11 7.76
C LEU A 273 -5.52 -21.20 6.75
N LEU A 274 -5.52 -19.88 6.97
CA LEU A 274 -4.70 -18.98 6.17
C LEU A 274 -3.21 -19.26 6.41
N LEU A 275 -2.81 -19.40 7.67
CA LEU A 275 -1.41 -19.70 8.03
C LEU A 275 -0.95 -21.03 7.44
N GLU A 276 -1.79 -22.07 7.52
CA GLU A 276 -1.50 -23.38 6.92
C GLU A 276 -1.35 -23.30 5.40
N GLY A 277 -2.26 -22.58 4.72
CA GLY A 277 -2.20 -22.34 3.28
C GLY A 277 -0.94 -21.57 2.87
N MET A 278 -0.57 -20.54 3.63
CA MET A 278 0.68 -19.82 3.38
C MET A 278 1.91 -20.71 3.59
N LYS A 279 1.95 -21.49 4.68
CA LYS A 279 3.06 -22.42 4.94
C LYS A 279 3.21 -23.46 3.82
N ALA A 280 2.10 -24.08 3.40
CA ALA A 280 2.11 -25.06 2.32
C ALA A 280 2.70 -24.49 1.02
N LYS A 281 2.25 -23.29 0.63
CA LYS A 281 2.76 -22.62 -0.58
C LYS A 281 4.22 -22.15 -0.45
N MET A 282 4.67 -21.77 0.74
CA MET A 282 6.07 -21.41 0.97
C MET A 282 7.01 -22.63 0.93
N GLU A 283 6.52 -23.84 1.20
CA GLU A 283 7.28 -25.09 1.12
C GLU A 283 7.33 -25.69 -0.30
N GLU A 284 6.56 -25.15 -1.27
CA GLU A 284 6.65 -25.57 -2.67
C GLU A 284 8.10 -25.40 -3.18
N PRO A 285 8.64 -26.36 -3.95
CA PRO A 285 10.07 -26.41 -4.32
C PRO A 285 10.61 -25.10 -4.91
N ASP A 286 9.90 -24.51 -5.87
CA ASP A 286 10.34 -23.28 -6.54
C ASP A 286 10.27 -22.06 -5.60
N THR A 287 9.26 -22.01 -4.73
CA THR A 287 9.12 -20.97 -3.73
C THR A 287 10.24 -21.03 -2.72
N LYS A 288 10.45 -22.21 -2.12
CA LYS A 288 11.48 -22.46 -1.11
C LYS A 288 12.90 -22.24 -1.64
N ALA A 289 13.16 -22.57 -2.89
CA ALA A 289 14.46 -22.33 -3.52
C ALA A 289 14.72 -20.85 -3.85
N SER A 290 13.68 -20.02 -3.95
CA SER A 290 13.82 -18.60 -4.27
C SER A 290 14.44 -17.81 -3.11
N ARG A 291 15.13 -16.70 -3.42
CA ARG A 291 15.73 -15.83 -2.39
C ARG A 291 14.71 -15.34 -1.36
N CYS A 292 13.55 -14.91 -1.81
CA CYS A 292 12.49 -14.45 -0.92
C CYS A 292 11.81 -15.60 -0.16
N GLY A 293 11.75 -16.80 -0.73
CA GLY A 293 11.25 -18.00 -0.06
C GLY A 293 12.16 -18.47 1.09
N GLN A 294 13.48 -18.27 0.97
CA GLN A 294 14.44 -18.60 2.04
C GLN A 294 14.19 -17.78 3.34
N VAL A 295 13.40 -16.72 3.27
CA VAL A 295 12.98 -15.90 4.42
C VAL A 295 11.49 -15.99 4.72
N ALA A 296 10.88 -17.13 4.38
CA ALA A 296 9.45 -17.37 4.58
C ALA A 296 8.97 -17.04 6.02
N ASN A 297 9.81 -17.31 7.02
CA ASN A 297 9.53 -17.00 8.42
C ASN A 297 9.21 -15.51 8.67
N MET A 298 9.80 -14.60 7.89
CA MET A 298 9.52 -13.17 8.02
C MET A 298 8.08 -12.83 7.59
N PHE A 299 7.58 -13.47 6.54
CA PHE A 299 6.21 -13.29 6.06
C PHE A 299 5.18 -13.96 6.97
N LEU A 300 5.52 -15.10 7.57
CA LEU A 300 4.61 -15.87 8.42
C LEU A 300 4.47 -15.28 9.83
N LYS A 301 5.49 -14.60 10.35
CA LYS A 301 5.60 -14.16 11.74
C LYS A 301 4.39 -13.35 12.24
N GLN A 302 3.87 -12.42 11.43
CA GLN A 302 2.72 -11.60 11.82
C GLN A 302 1.41 -12.38 11.78
N VAL A 303 1.26 -13.28 10.81
CA VAL A 303 0.10 -14.17 10.70
C VAL A 303 0.08 -15.15 11.88
N GLU A 304 1.22 -15.73 12.24
CA GLU A 304 1.37 -16.58 13.42
C GLU A 304 1.02 -15.85 14.73
N SER A 305 1.42 -14.58 14.85
CA SER A 305 1.03 -13.74 15.98
C SER A 305 -0.49 -13.54 16.04
N SER A 306 -1.13 -13.37 14.89
CA SER A 306 -2.59 -13.19 14.80
C SER A 306 -3.34 -14.48 15.16
N VAL A 307 -2.83 -15.63 14.72
CA VAL A 307 -3.39 -16.96 15.11
C VAL A 307 -3.30 -17.16 16.62
N ARG A 308 -2.13 -16.93 17.24
CA ARG A 308 -1.97 -17.05 18.70
C ARG A 308 -2.92 -16.13 19.47
N LYS A 309 -3.12 -14.89 19.03
CA LYS A 309 -4.07 -13.97 19.65
C LYS A 309 -5.51 -14.47 19.55
N ALA A 310 -5.89 -15.06 18.41
CA ALA A 310 -7.22 -15.62 18.21
C ALA A 310 -7.48 -16.86 19.10
N SER A 311 -6.44 -17.68 19.38
CA SER A 311 -6.52 -18.83 20.30
C SER A 311 -6.42 -18.46 21.78
N GLY A 312 -6.29 -17.16 22.12
CA GLY A 312 -6.19 -16.71 23.52
C GLY A 312 -4.81 -16.91 24.17
N GLU A 313 -3.79 -17.26 23.39
CA GLU A 313 -2.42 -17.40 23.88
C GLU A 313 -1.78 -16.02 24.02
N THR A 314 -1.37 -15.66 25.25
CA THR A 314 -0.56 -14.46 25.48
C THR A 314 0.83 -14.63 24.86
N ALA A 315 1.33 -13.59 24.19
CA ALA A 315 2.70 -13.60 23.71
C ALA A 315 3.69 -13.81 24.86
N PRO A 316 4.74 -14.61 24.66
CA PRO A 316 5.79 -14.82 25.67
C PRO A 316 6.56 -13.54 25.99
#